data_40ebd6d0216d6d647d1abe1e96a6eb2a
#
_entry.id   40ebd6d0216d6d647d1abe1e96a6eb2a
#
_cell.length_a   1.000
_cell.length_b   1.000
_cell.length_c   1.000
_cell.angle_alpha   90.00
_cell.angle_beta   90.00
_cell.angle_gamma   90.00
#
_symmetry.space_group_name_H-M   'P 1'
#
loop_
_entity.id
_entity.type
_entity.pdbx_description
1 polymer ?
#
loop_
_entity_poly.entity_id
_entity_poly.type
_entity_poly.pdbx_seq_one_letter_code
_entity_poly.pdbx_strand_id
1 'polypeptide(L)'
;PSTGEAALLVEQTGFTSQQSRDRIRMVIAAVQNLPGVTVITHEAYTPEEVDFLWSLPERVVPLLMRLPGPTHPLPFVEDVAVPPEALHDFLVRAQNVFKKHEVTSSLYAHAAAGQLHMRPFLTHPTSADAQRLENIARDLYQVVFSVGGTISGEHGDGLSRTSFLRSQYGSLYTVFKQIKQIFDPHNLMNPGKIISDDPHLTIKNLRPRVVPSAELPPPLMNWSWDRISDEAARCNGCGACRTQDEDQRMCPLFRTTHLEEASPRAKANLMRHIAAGNLDHELMASEEFKRVADLCFNCKQCEKECPTNVNIP
;
A
#
# COMPACT_ATOMS: atom_id res chain seq x y z
N PRO A 1 25.69 10.92 1.68
CA PRO A 1 24.57 10.02 1.85
C PRO A 1 24.97 9.01 2.91
N SER A 2 24.23 8.96 4.01
CA SER A 2 24.46 7.94 5.04
C SER A 2 24.09 6.58 4.45
N THR A 3 24.99 5.63 4.57
CA THR A 3 24.77 4.22 4.21
C THR A 3 24.07 3.49 5.36
N GLY A 4 23.09 4.14 6.00
CA GLY A 4 22.36 3.54 7.11
C GLY A 4 21.53 2.34 6.65
N GLU A 5 21.63 1.21 7.33
CA GLU A 5 20.83 0.01 7.07
C GLU A 5 19.40 0.15 7.60
N ALA A 6 19.21 0.99 8.64
CA ALA A 6 17.91 1.27 9.23
C ALA A 6 17.85 2.71 9.77
N ALA A 7 16.64 3.24 9.92
CA ALA A 7 16.37 4.51 10.59
C ALA A 7 15.35 4.31 11.70
N LEU A 8 15.57 4.95 12.85
CA LEU A 8 14.66 4.95 13.98
C LEU A 8 14.23 6.39 14.26
N LEU A 9 12.91 6.65 14.22
CA LEU A 9 12.33 7.91 14.64
C LEU A 9 11.78 7.73 16.06
N VAL A 10 12.24 8.57 16.99
CA VAL A 10 11.84 8.52 18.40
C VAL A 10 11.32 9.87 18.83
N GLU A 11 10.07 9.92 19.24
CA GLU A 11 9.48 11.11 19.85
C GLU A 11 9.50 11.01 21.37
N GLN A 12 9.87 12.08 22.03
CA GLN A 12 9.82 12.23 23.48
C GLN A 12 9.03 13.47 23.86
N THR A 13 7.97 13.27 24.63
CA THR A 13 7.15 14.35 25.18
C THR A 13 7.53 14.64 26.64
N GLY A 14 7.26 15.84 27.11
CA GLY A 14 7.49 16.26 28.50
C GLY A 14 6.63 17.45 28.88
N PHE A 15 6.46 17.70 30.19
CA PHE A 15 5.75 18.88 30.68
C PHE A 15 6.49 20.19 30.43
N THR A 16 7.80 20.12 30.19
CA THR A 16 8.66 21.25 29.82
C THR A 16 9.59 20.88 28.70
N SER A 17 10.03 21.84 27.90
CA SER A 17 11.03 21.63 26.83
C SER A 17 12.33 21.03 27.37
N GLN A 18 12.75 21.42 28.59
CA GLN A 18 13.95 20.86 29.20
C GLN A 18 13.78 19.35 29.48
N GLN A 19 12.63 18.94 29.98
CA GLN A 19 12.35 17.53 30.27
C GLN A 19 12.33 16.69 28.99
N SER A 20 11.78 17.19 27.90
CA SER A 20 11.80 16.52 26.59
C SER A 20 13.24 16.36 26.08
N ARG A 21 14.06 17.42 26.18
CA ARG A 21 15.47 17.38 25.78
C ARG A 21 16.27 16.36 26.59
N ASP A 22 16.07 16.30 27.90
CA ASP A 22 16.78 15.35 28.74
C ASP A 22 16.39 13.90 28.43
N ARG A 23 15.12 13.63 28.13
CA ARG A 23 14.65 12.32 27.66
C ARG A 23 15.28 11.93 26.33
N ILE A 24 15.34 12.84 25.35
CA ILE A 24 15.99 12.60 24.05
C ILE A 24 17.46 12.25 24.27
N ARG A 25 18.20 12.99 25.10
CA ARG A 25 19.61 12.70 25.41
C ARG A 25 19.82 11.32 26.03
N MET A 26 18.89 10.91 26.93
CA MET A 26 18.94 9.56 27.49
C MET A 26 18.77 8.47 26.42
N VAL A 27 17.81 8.66 25.50
CA VAL A 27 17.62 7.73 24.38
C VAL A 27 18.85 7.68 23.48
N ILE A 28 19.40 8.83 23.10
CA ILE A 28 20.62 8.91 22.27
C ILE A 28 21.78 8.17 22.95
N ALA A 29 22.01 8.42 24.23
CA ALA A 29 23.08 7.77 24.99
C ALA A 29 22.86 6.24 25.06
N ALA A 30 21.63 5.77 25.25
CA ALA A 30 21.30 4.36 25.27
C ALA A 30 21.59 3.68 23.93
N VAL A 31 21.17 4.31 22.81
CA VAL A 31 21.36 3.75 21.46
C VAL A 31 22.83 3.78 21.03
N GLN A 32 23.57 4.85 21.37
CA GLN A 32 25.00 4.96 21.06
C GLN A 32 25.86 3.94 21.81
N ASN A 33 25.39 3.44 22.94
CA ASN A 33 26.08 2.41 23.72
C ASN A 33 25.73 0.96 23.26
N LEU A 34 24.92 0.77 22.23
CA LEU A 34 24.61 -0.55 21.69
C LEU A 34 25.88 -1.15 21.02
N PRO A 35 26.26 -2.38 21.37
CA PRO A 35 27.45 -3.00 20.78
C PRO A 35 27.23 -3.34 19.30
N GLY A 36 28.23 -3.07 18.45
CA GLY A 36 28.22 -3.43 17.05
C GLY A 36 27.37 -2.54 16.14
N VAL A 37 26.85 -1.42 16.66
CA VAL A 37 26.02 -0.47 15.90
C VAL A 37 26.72 0.89 15.83
N THR A 38 26.80 1.44 14.63
CA THR A 38 27.24 2.84 14.42
C THR A 38 25.99 3.71 14.25
N VAL A 39 25.82 4.69 15.11
CA VAL A 39 24.62 5.54 15.16
C VAL A 39 24.95 6.97 14.77
N ILE A 40 24.17 7.51 13.83
CA ILE A 40 24.16 8.95 13.50
C ILE A 40 22.83 9.51 14.00
N THR A 41 22.86 10.56 14.80
CA THR A 41 21.65 11.17 15.38
C THR A 41 21.37 12.53 14.77
N HIS A 42 20.07 12.81 14.58
CA HIS A 42 19.57 14.13 14.24
C HIS A 42 18.48 14.49 15.26
N GLU A 43 18.62 15.63 15.90
CA GLU A 43 17.69 16.11 16.93
C GLU A 43 16.81 17.23 16.35
N ALA A 44 15.52 17.22 16.69
CA ALA A 44 14.55 18.24 16.30
C ALA A 44 13.88 18.81 17.54
N TYR A 45 13.80 20.14 17.63
CA TYR A 45 13.29 20.84 18.79
C TYR A 45 12.28 21.97 18.45
N THR A 46 12.25 22.42 17.20
CA THR A 46 11.24 23.36 16.72
C THR A 46 10.08 22.61 16.08
N PRO A 47 8.88 23.17 16.05
CA PRO A 47 7.74 22.55 15.36
C PRO A 47 8.09 22.17 13.90
N GLU A 48 8.74 23.06 13.16
CA GLU A 48 9.07 22.86 11.75
C GLU A 48 10.06 21.68 11.57
N GLU A 49 11.05 21.53 12.46
CA GLU A 49 11.99 20.40 12.43
C GLU A 49 11.27 19.09 12.76
N VAL A 50 10.37 19.09 13.73
CA VAL A 50 9.57 17.94 14.14
C VAL A 50 8.65 17.52 13.00
N ASP A 51 7.92 18.46 12.40
CA ASP A 51 7.03 18.21 11.25
C ASP A 51 7.80 17.65 10.05
N PHE A 52 9.01 18.18 9.80
CA PHE A 52 9.88 17.64 8.76
C PHE A 52 10.24 16.18 9.02
N LEU A 53 10.67 15.82 10.23
CA LEU A 53 11.01 14.43 10.56
C LEU A 53 9.78 13.51 10.48
N TRP A 54 8.61 13.95 10.95
CA TRP A 54 7.37 13.20 10.85
C TRP A 54 6.84 13.06 9.42
N SER A 55 7.25 13.93 8.49
CA SER A 55 6.92 13.78 7.07
C SER A 55 7.71 12.66 6.37
N LEU A 56 8.80 12.16 6.96
CA LEU A 56 9.66 11.14 6.32
C LEU A 56 8.96 9.81 6.10
N PRO A 57 8.18 9.25 7.06
CA PRO A 57 7.43 8.02 6.85
C PRO A 57 6.46 8.09 5.66
N GLU A 58 5.81 9.23 5.44
CA GLU A 58 4.87 9.43 4.33
C GLU A 58 5.55 9.35 2.96
N ARG A 59 6.85 9.64 2.90
CA ARG A 59 7.66 9.59 1.67
C ARG A 59 8.16 8.20 1.33
N VAL A 60 8.10 7.25 2.25
CA VAL A 60 8.64 5.89 2.04
C VAL A 60 7.98 5.20 0.85
N VAL A 61 6.65 5.14 0.82
CA VAL A 61 5.92 4.46 -0.26
C VAL A 61 6.16 5.13 -1.61
N PRO A 62 6.03 6.46 -1.77
CA PRO A 62 6.39 7.13 -3.02
C PRO A 62 7.82 6.87 -3.51
N LEU A 63 8.78 6.80 -2.61
CA LEU A 63 10.17 6.50 -2.95
C LEU A 63 10.34 5.04 -3.40
N LEU A 64 9.74 4.10 -2.69
CA LEU A 64 9.76 2.68 -3.06
C LEU A 64 9.12 2.43 -4.43
N MET A 65 8.04 3.13 -4.76
CA MET A 65 7.37 3.04 -6.06
C MET A 65 8.19 3.63 -7.22
N ARG A 66 9.22 4.43 -6.93
CA ARG A 66 10.16 4.98 -7.93
C ARG A 66 11.34 4.08 -8.22
N LEU A 67 11.53 3.02 -7.45
CA LEU A 67 12.64 2.10 -7.70
C LEU A 67 12.51 1.51 -9.10
N PRO A 68 13.62 1.45 -9.85
CA PRO A 68 13.60 0.88 -11.20
C PRO A 68 13.40 -0.64 -11.14
N GLY A 69 12.77 -1.18 -12.15
CA GLY A 69 12.57 -2.62 -12.29
C GLY A 69 11.11 -3.04 -12.38
N PRO A 70 10.87 -4.33 -12.64
CA PRO A 70 9.52 -4.86 -12.84
C PRO A 70 8.79 -5.17 -11.53
N THR A 71 9.49 -5.12 -10.39
CA THR A 71 8.91 -5.43 -9.07
C THR A 71 8.48 -4.17 -8.34
N HIS A 72 7.35 -4.25 -7.66
CA HIS A 72 6.78 -3.14 -6.88
C HIS A 72 6.45 -3.62 -5.46
N PRO A 73 6.50 -2.71 -4.47
CA PRO A 73 6.13 -3.02 -3.09
C PRO A 73 4.61 -3.23 -2.98
N LEU A 74 4.15 -4.46 -2.85
CA LEU A 74 2.72 -4.80 -2.81
C LEU A 74 2.20 -4.87 -1.36
N PRO A 75 1.10 -4.15 -1.03
CA PRO A 75 0.59 -4.03 0.34
C PRO A 75 -0.40 -5.14 0.71
N PHE A 76 -0.15 -6.39 0.37
CA PHE A 76 -1.12 -7.49 0.62
C PHE A 76 -0.94 -8.19 1.97
N VAL A 77 0.21 -8.04 2.62
CA VAL A 77 0.55 -8.60 3.93
C VAL A 77 1.05 -7.54 4.92
N GLU A 78 0.79 -6.28 4.64
CA GLU A 78 1.11 -5.18 5.54
C GLU A 78 0.12 -5.10 6.71
N ASP A 79 0.44 -4.28 7.71
CA ASP A 79 -0.44 -3.95 8.84
C ASP A 79 -0.65 -5.11 9.82
N VAL A 80 0.35 -5.98 9.96
CA VAL A 80 0.33 -6.97 11.03
C VAL A 80 0.77 -6.33 12.34
N ALA A 81 0.23 -6.78 13.46
CA ALA A 81 0.69 -6.38 14.78
C ALA A 81 0.97 -7.60 15.62
N VAL A 82 2.09 -7.57 16.36
CA VAL A 82 2.53 -8.62 17.25
C VAL A 82 2.83 -8.03 18.65
N PRO A 83 2.79 -8.81 19.73
CA PRO A 83 3.25 -8.31 21.01
C PRO A 83 4.67 -7.72 20.88
N PRO A 84 4.95 -6.51 21.42
CA PRO A 84 6.26 -5.86 21.28
C PRO A 84 7.44 -6.75 21.71
N GLU A 85 7.25 -7.56 22.73
CA GLU A 85 8.23 -8.52 23.22
C GLU A 85 8.52 -9.67 22.24
N ALA A 86 7.58 -9.99 21.35
CA ALA A 86 7.73 -11.00 20.31
C ALA A 86 8.29 -10.43 18.99
N LEU A 87 8.48 -9.10 18.89
CA LEU A 87 8.83 -8.40 17.65
C LEU A 87 10.11 -8.96 17.01
N HIS A 88 11.15 -9.21 17.79
CA HIS A 88 12.41 -9.73 17.28
C HIS A 88 12.25 -11.16 16.71
N ASP A 89 11.61 -12.07 17.46
CA ASP A 89 11.36 -13.43 16.98
C ASP A 89 10.49 -13.44 15.73
N PHE A 90 9.45 -12.62 15.73
CA PHE A 90 8.57 -12.46 14.57
C PHE A 90 9.34 -12.00 13.34
N LEU A 91 10.19 -10.98 13.44
CA LEU A 91 10.96 -10.45 12.29
C LEU A 91 11.90 -11.50 11.68
N VAL A 92 12.58 -12.29 12.52
CA VAL A 92 13.44 -13.38 12.05
C VAL A 92 12.62 -14.43 11.30
N ARG A 93 11.48 -14.83 11.83
CA ARG A 93 10.60 -15.81 11.19
C ARG A 93 9.93 -15.29 9.93
N ALA A 94 9.51 -14.02 9.91
CA ALA A 94 8.99 -13.35 8.71
C ALA A 94 10.02 -13.29 7.58
N GLN A 95 11.29 -12.98 7.89
CA GLN A 95 12.38 -13.05 6.92
C GLN A 95 12.55 -14.46 6.34
N ASN A 96 12.40 -15.51 7.15
CA ASN A 96 12.48 -16.88 6.66
C ASN A 96 11.32 -17.22 5.72
N VAL A 97 10.11 -16.70 5.98
CA VAL A 97 8.98 -16.83 5.04
C VAL A 97 9.32 -16.14 3.73
N PHE A 98 9.80 -14.90 3.74
CA PHE A 98 10.17 -14.20 2.51
C PHE A 98 11.28 -14.91 1.74
N LYS A 99 12.31 -15.42 2.41
CA LYS A 99 13.37 -16.24 1.81
C LYS A 99 12.82 -17.52 1.16
N LYS A 100 11.91 -18.23 1.83
CA LYS A 100 11.25 -19.44 1.29
C LYS A 100 10.54 -19.15 -0.04
N HIS A 101 9.94 -17.96 -0.16
CA HIS A 101 9.22 -17.54 -1.35
C HIS A 101 10.09 -16.72 -2.34
N GLU A 102 11.40 -16.58 -2.07
CA GLU A 102 12.36 -15.83 -2.91
C GLU A 102 11.91 -14.39 -3.17
N VAL A 103 11.42 -13.72 -2.14
CA VAL A 103 11.02 -12.29 -2.19
C VAL A 103 11.80 -11.49 -1.17
N THR A 104 12.06 -10.22 -1.50
CA THR A 104 12.50 -9.20 -0.56
C THR A 104 11.32 -8.36 -0.13
N SER A 105 11.39 -7.73 1.03
CA SER A 105 10.33 -6.86 1.55
C SER A 105 10.92 -5.59 2.12
N SER A 106 10.25 -4.46 1.88
CA SER A 106 10.47 -3.28 2.72
C SER A 106 9.81 -3.49 4.08
N LEU A 107 10.34 -2.81 5.09
CA LEU A 107 9.80 -2.81 6.44
C LEU A 107 9.70 -1.36 6.93
N TYR A 108 8.50 -0.98 7.35
CA TYR A 108 8.24 0.16 8.21
C TYR A 108 7.49 -0.35 9.44
N ALA A 109 7.77 0.21 10.62
CA ALA A 109 7.14 -0.29 11.84
C ALA A 109 6.87 0.84 12.84
N HIS A 110 5.71 0.76 13.51
CA HIS A 110 5.46 1.41 14.79
C HIS A 110 5.97 0.49 15.89
N ALA A 111 7.30 0.44 16.06
CA ALA A 111 7.99 -0.61 16.84
C ALA A 111 7.52 -0.69 18.30
N ALA A 112 7.22 0.46 18.93
CA ALA A 112 6.71 0.49 20.31
C ALA A 112 5.33 -0.18 20.48
N ALA A 113 4.53 -0.20 19.40
CA ALA A 113 3.22 -0.85 19.38
C ALA A 113 3.27 -2.28 18.79
N GLY A 114 4.43 -2.73 18.31
CA GLY A 114 4.57 -4.01 17.65
C GLY A 114 3.90 -4.11 16.28
N GLN A 115 3.53 -2.98 15.68
CA GLN A 115 2.85 -2.93 14.39
C GLN A 115 3.84 -2.77 13.24
N LEU A 116 3.62 -3.50 12.14
CA LEU A 116 4.55 -3.59 11.02
C LEU A 116 3.84 -3.46 9.69
N HIS A 117 4.44 -2.67 8.81
CA HIS A 117 4.04 -2.49 7.42
C HIS A 117 5.10 -3.13 6.52
N MET A 118 4.87 -4.39 6.17
CA MET A 118 5.76 -5.14 5.29
C MET A 118 5.19 -5.14 3.87
N ARG A 119 6.02 -4.75 2.90
CA ARG A 119 5.63 -4.72 1.48
C ARG A 119 6.61 -5.53 0.65
N PRO A 120 6.28 -6.80 0.38
CA PRO A 120 7.07 -7.64 -0.50
C PRO A 120 7.15 -7.05 -1.91
N PHE A 121 8.36 -7.13 -2.50
CA PHE A 121 8.59 -6.71 -3.88
C PHE A 121 8.26 -7.85 -4.82
N LEU A 122 7.19 -7.68 -5.56
CA LEU A 122 6.72 -8.66 -6.55
C LEU A 122 6.42 -7.94 -7.87
N THR A 123 6.52 -8.66 -8.97
CA THR A 123 5.91 -8.23 -10.22
C THR A 123 4.40 -8.09 -10.01
N HIS A 124 3.76 -7.16 -10.67
CA HIS A 124 2.30 -7.10 -10.64
C HIS A 124 1.74 -8.48 -11.02
N PRO A 125 0.88 -9.06 -10.18
CA PRO A 125 0.50 -10.44 -10.34
C PRO A 125 -0.27 -10.64 -11.64
N THR A 126 0.26 -11.55 -12.45
CA THR A 126 -0.56 -12.27 -13.42
C THR A 126 -1.47 -13.24 -12.66
N SER A 127 -2.44 -13.83 -13.33
CA SER A 127 -3.26 -14.88 -12.71
C SER A 127 -2.42 -16.05 -12.16
N ALA A 128 -1.25 -16.32 -12.76
CA ALA A 128 -0.30 -17.33 -12.27
C ALA A 128 0.39 -16.91 -10.97
N ASP A 129 0.63 -15.62 -10.77
CA ASP A 129 1.27 -15.08 -9.57
C ASP A 129 0.31 -14.93 -8.39
N ALA A 130 -1.00 -14.91 -8.64
CA ALA A 130 -2.03 -14.75 -7.61
C ALA A 130 -1.92 -15.83 -6.52
N GLN A 131 -1.67 -17.08 -6.91
CA GLN A 131 -1.49 -18.19 -5.96
C GLN A 131 -0.24 -18.00 -5.11
N ARG A 132 0.83 -17.42 -5.66
CA ARG A 132 2.06 -17.10 -4.91
C ARG A 132 1.79 -16.05 -3.83
N LEU A 133 1.02 -15.02 -4.14
CA LEU A 133 0.59 -14.01 -3.15
C LEU A 133 -0.17 -14.64 -2.00
N GLU A 134 -1.16 -15.50 -2.30
CA GLU A 134 -1.94 -16.18 -1.28
C GLU A 134 -1.08 -17.09 -0.41
N ASN A 135 -0.11 -17.81 -0.97
CA ASN A 135 0.80 -18.67 -0.24
C ASN A 135 1.72 -17.88 0.70
N ILE A 136 2.26 -16.74 0.24
CA ILE A 136 3.06 -15.85 1.09
C ILE A 136 2.21 -15.33 2.25
N ALA A 137 0.99 -14.85 1.98
CA ALA A 137 0.08 -14.35 3.00
C ALA A 137 -0.25 -15.44 4.04
N ARG A 138 -0.55 -16.65 3.58
CA ARG A 138 -0.86 -17.79 4.47
C ARG A 138 0.31 -18.14 5.38
N ASP A 139 1.50 -18.28 4.82
CA ASP A 139 2.69 -18.63 5.60
C ASP A 139 3.05 -17.54 6.61
N LEU A 140 2.98 -16.26 6.20
CA LEU A 140 3.27 -15.16 7.10
C LEU A 140 2.23 -15.04 8.22
N TYR A 141 0.94 -15.15 7.90
CA TYR A 141 -0.11 -15.06 8.92
C TYR A 141 -0.08 -16.21 9.93
N GLN A 142 0.39 -17.39 9.52
CA GLN A 142 0.66 -18.47 10.50
C GLN A 142 1.76 -18.07 11.50
N VAL A 143 2.80 -17.35 11.07
CA VAL A 143 3.80 -16.81 11.98
C VAL A 143 3.18 -15.77 12.92
N VAL A 144 2.37 -14.85 12.39
CA VAL A 144 1.65 -13.85 13.20
C VAL A 144 0.81 -14.52 14.29
N PHE A 145 -0.03 -15.51 13.93
CA PHE A 145 -0.89 -16.21 14.89
C PHE A 145 -0.09 -16.97 15.93
N SER A 146 1.03 -17.57 15.56
CA SER A 146 1.87 -18.36 16.46
C SER A 146 2.56 -17.54 17.55
N VAL A 147 2.69 -16.23 17.37
CA VAL A 147 3.22 -15.29 18.38
C VAL A 147 2.11 -14.49 19.08
N GLY A 148 0.85 -14.84 18.86
CA GLY A 148 -0.29 -14.15 19.48
C GLY A 148 -0.61 -12.79 18.84
N GLY A 149 -0.20 -12.59 17.59
CA GLY A 149 -0.43 -11.35 16.83
C GLY A 149 -1.78 -11.32 16.11
N THR A 150 -2.01 -10.20 15.42
CA THR A 150 -3.18 -9.96 14.54
C THR A 150 -2.73 -9.56 13.14
N ILE A 151 -3.52 -9.95 12.14
CA ILE A 151 -3.24 -9.65 10.73
C ILE A 151 -3.68 -8.27 10.30
N SER A 152 -4.39 -7.54 11.16
CA SER A 152 -4.71 -6.12 10.96
C SER A 152 -4.53 -5.35 12.25
N GLY A 153 -3.62 -4.38 12.27
CA GLY A 153 -3.37 -3.48 13.39
C GLY A 153 -4.27 -2.24 13.35
N GLU A 154 -4.31 -1.55 12.21
CA GLU A 154 -5.03 -0.27 12.06
C GLU A 154 -5.85 -0.13 10.76
N HIS A 155 -5.50 -0.86 9.67
CA HIS A 155 -6.13 -0.69 8.36
C HIS A 155 -7.48 -1.41 8.20
N GLY A 156 -7.79 -2.36 9.07
CA GLY A 156 -8.94 -3.25 8.94
C GLY A 156 -8.72 -4.38 7.93
N ASP A 157 -9.62 -5.34 7.93
CA ASP A 157 -9.40 -6.60 7.19
C ASP A 157 -9.73 -6.48 5.70
N GLY A 158 -10.80 -5.78 5.35
CA GLY A 158 -11.23 -5.61 3.96
C GLY A 158 -11.35 -6.96 3.22
N LEU A 159 -11.20 -6.92 1.90
CA LEU A 159 -11.20 -8.14 1.08
C LEU A 159 -9.90 -8.94 1.19
N SER A 160 -8.79 -8.28 1.46
CA SER A 160 -7.47 -8.92 1.47
C SER A 160 -7.25 -9.87 2.65
N ARG A 161 -7.93 -9.66 3.78
CA ARG A 161 -7.75 -10.45 5.01
C ARG A 161 -8.95 -11.32 5.37
N THR A 162 -10.12 -11.07 4.79
CA THR A 162 -11.37 -11.77 5.12
C THR A 162 -11.23 -13.29 5.10
N SER A 163 -10.55 -13.88 4.13
CA SER A 163 -10.37 -15.34 4.02
C SER A 163 -9.54 -15.96 5.17
N PHE A 164 -8.78 -15.15 5.91
CA PHE A 164 -7.94 -15.60 7.03
C PHE A 164 -8.57 -15.41 8.40
N LEU A 165 -9.67 -14.65 8.52
CA LEU A 165 -10.29 -14.30 9.80
C LEU A 165 -10.83 -15.52 10.56
N ARG A 166 -11.31 -16.53 9.85
CA ARG A 166 -11.72 -17.79 10.49
C ARG A 166 -10.55 -18.47 11.21
N SER A 167 -9.36 -18.42 10.64
CA SER A 167 -8.15 -18.97 11.26
C SER A 167 -7.69 -18.14 12.47
N GLN A 168 -7.85 -16.83 12.42
CA GLN A 168 -7.49 -15.94 13.52
C GLN A 168 -8.45 -16.05 14.70
N TYR A 169 -9.74 -16.06 14.45
CA TYR A 169 -10.76 -15.94 15.49
C TYR A 169 -11.43 -17.26 15.90
N GLY A 170 -11.17 -18.36 15.16
CA GLY A 170 -11.72 -19.67 15.47
C GLY A 170 -13.24 -19.68 15.65
N SER A 171 -13.72 -20.17 16.79
CA SER A 171 -15.16 -20.25 17.10
C SER A 171 -15.85 -18.89 17.18
N LEU A 172 -15.12 -17.82 17.54
CA LEU A 172 -15.67 -16.46 17.60
C LEU A 172 -16.14 -15.97 16.23
N TYR A 173 -15.57 -16.47 15.15
CA TYR A 173 -16.02 -16.14 13.79
C TYR A 173 -17.51 -16.50 13.54
N THR A 174 -18.03 -17.53 14.22
CA THR A 174 -19.45 -17.85 14.16
C THR A 174 -20.32 -16.75 14.79
N VAL A 175 -19.84 -16.13 15.86
CA VAL A 175 -20.52 -14.98 16.47
C VAL A 175 -20.57 -13.79 15.51
N PHE A 176 -19.48 -13.53 14.78
CA PHE A 176 -19.47 -12.48 13.75
C PHE A 176 -20.53 -12.72 12.67
N LYS A 177 -20.69 -13.98 12.21
CA LYS A 177 -21.77 -14.35 11.27
C LYS A 177 -23.15 -14.10 11.84
N GLN A 178 -23.39 -14.44 13.12
CA GLN A 178 -24.67 -14.20 13.79
C GLN A 178 -24.98 -12.71 13.90
N ILE A 179 -24.01 -11.88 14.29
CA ILE A 179 -24.16 -10.43 14.38
C ILE A 179 -24.52 -9.88 12.97
N LYS A 180 -23.76 -10.28 11.94
CA LYS A 180 -24.06 -9.88 10.56
C LYS A 180 -25.48 -10.24 10.16
N GLN A 181 -25.95 -11.45 10.46
CA GLN A 181 -27.29 -11.92 10.12
C GLN A 181 -28.39 -11.12 10.83
N ILE A 182 -28.16 -10.67 12.07
CA ILE A 182 -29.12 -9.86 12.84
C ILE A 182 -29.28 -8.47 12.23
N PHE A 183 -28.16 -7.81 11.91
CA PHE A 183 -28.17 -6.40 11.45
C PHE A 183 -28.33 -6.25 9.94
N ASP A 184 -27.96 -7.26 9.16
CA ASP A 184 -27.99 -7.25 7.70
C ASP A 184 -28.39 -8.62 7.14
N PRO A 185 -29.64 -9.07 7.39
CA PRO A 185 -30.10 -10.39 6.99
C PRO A 185 -30.10 -10.60 5.48
N HIS A 186 -30.18 -9.53 4.69
CA HIS A 186 -30.16 -9.58 3.22
C HIS A 186 -28.74 -9.37 2.64
N ASN A 187 -27.73 -9.22 3.48
CA ASN A 187 -26.32 -9.02 3.08
C ASN A 187 -26.14 -7.87 2.06
N LEU A 188 -26.79 -6.74 2.30
CA LEU A 188 -26.73 -5.53 1.47
C LEU A 188 -25.54 -4.64 1.83
N MET A 189 -25.08 -4.63 3.09
CA MET A 189 -24.01 -3.80 3.58
C MET A 189 -22.67 -4.52 3.45
N ASN A 190 -21.78 -4.01 2.57
CA ASN A 190 -20.44 -4.57 2.36
C ASN A 190 -20.42 -6.11 2.17
N PRO A 191 -21.14 -6.65 1.21
CA PRO A 191 -21.25 -8.10 1.03
C PRO A 191 -19.87 -8.73 0.78
N GLY A 192 -19.60 -9.86 1.42
CA GLY A 192 -18.34 -10.60 1.28
C GLY A 192 -17.13 -10.01 1.99
N LYS A 193 -17.28 -8.92 2.77
CA LYS A 193 -16.21 -8.39 3.65
C LYS A 193 -16.43 -8.87 5.07
N ILE A 194 -15.35 -9.24 5.76
CA ILE A 194 -15.31 -9.85 7.09
C ILE A 194 -15.99 -11.23 7.09
N ILE A 195 -17.19 -11.34 6.59
CA ILE A 195 -17.96 -12.58 6.50
C ILE A 195 -17.97 -13.06 5.06
N SER A 196 -17.21 -14.13 4.80
CA SER A 196 -17.18 -14.83 3.50
C SER A 196 -16.78 -16.29 3.71
N ASP A 197 -17.28 -17.16 2.86
CA ASP A 197 -16.85 -18.55 2.76
C ASP A 197 -15.92 -18.80 1.57
N ASP A 198 -15.59 -17.74 0.81
CA ASP A 198 -14.63 -17.81 -0.31
C ASP A 198 -13.18 -17.81 0.23
N PRO A 199 -12.43 -18.93 0.10
CA PRO A 199 -11.06 -19.03 0.59
C PRO A 199 -10.06 -18.24 -0.25
N HIS A 200 -10.43 -17.86 -1.49
CA HIS A 200 -9.57 -17.17 -2.45
C HIS A 200 -9.92 -15.68 -2.62
N LEU A 201 -10.71 -15.13 -1.71
CA LEU A 201 -11.17 -13.74 -1.79
C LEU A 201 -10.01 -12.74 -1.90
N THR A 202 -8.89 -13.03 -1.22
CA THR A 202 -7.67 -12.22 -1.23
C THR A 202 -7.13 -11.97 -2.65
N ILE A 203 -7.29 -12.92 -3.54
CA ILE A 203 -6.73 -12.88 -4.92
C ILE A 203 -7.77 -12.69 -6.00
N LYS A 204 -9.06 -12.68 -5.66
CA LYS A 204 -10.15 -12.69 -6.64
C LYS A 204 -10.28 -11.41 -7.46
N ASN A 205 -10.02 -10.25 -6.86
CA ASN A 205 -10.21 -8.94 -7.50
C ASN A 205 -8.92 -8.12 -7.48
N LEU A 206 -7.79 -8.79 -7.67
CA LEU A 206 -6.51 -8.10 -7.79
C LEU A 206 -6.50 -7.22 -9.04
N ARG A 207 -5.72 -6.15 -8.99
CA ARG A 207 -5.39 -5.34 -10.17
C ARG A 207 -4.25 -6.05 -10.92
N PRO A 208 -4.50 -6.83 -11.96
CA PRO A 208 -3.45 -7.57 -12.63
C PRO A 208 -2.53 -6.61 -13.38
N ARG A 209 -1.26 -7.01 -13.51
CA ARG A 209 -0.45 -6.49 -14.62
C ARG A 209 -1.12 -6.93 -15.91
N VAL A 210 -1.30 -5.98 -16.78
CA VAL A 210 -1.90 -6.25 -18.07
C VAL A 210 -0.81 -6.62 -19.07
N VAL A 211 -0.89 -7.82 -19.63
CA VAL A 211 -0.22 -8.13 -20.88
C VAL A 211 -1.13 -7.59 -21.98
N PRO A 212 -0.67 -6.62 -22.80
CA PRO A 212 -1.51 -6.04 -23.84
C PRO A 212 -2.06 -7.10 -24.78
N SER A 213 -3.32 -6.99 -25.15
CA SER A 213 -3.93 -7.85 -26.17
C SER A 213 -3.21 -7.66 -27.51
N ALA A 214 -2.98 -8.75 -28.22
CA ALA A 214 -2.39 -8.71 -29.58
C ALA A 214 -3.32 -8.02 -30.62
N GLU A 215 -4.59 -7.83 -30.28
CA GLU A 215 -5.61 -7.20 -31.14
C GLU A 215 -5.63 -5.67 -31.06
N LEU A 216 -4.84 -5.08 -30.15
CA LEU A 216 -4.81 -3.64 -30.00
C LEU A 216 -4.18 -2.94 -31.21
N PRO A 217 -4.78 -1.83 -31.68
CA PRO A 217 -4.21 -1.07 -32.79
C PRO A 217 -2.87 -0.45 -32.39
N PRO A 218 -1.95 -0.20 -33.34
CA PRO A 218 -0.68 0.43 -33.01
C PRO A 218 -0.93 1.84 -32.43
N PRO A 219 -0.21 2.21 -31.34
CA PRO A 219 -0.31 3.55 -30.78
C PRO A 219 0.14 4.62 -31.80
N LEU A 220 -0.53 5.76 -31.80
CA LEU A 220 -0.21 6.87 -32.71
C LEU A 220 1.05 7.64 -32.30
N MET A 221 1.51 7.50 -31.06
CA MET A 221 2.70 8.16 -30.53
C MET A 221 3.85 7.15 -30.37
N ASN A 222 5.06 7.65 -30.05
CA ASN A 222 6.24 6.82 -29.78
C ASN A 222 6.14 6.04 -28.44
N TRP A 223 4.95 5.49 -28.16
CA TRP A 223 4.69 4.62 -27.02
C TRP A 223 4.38 3.22 -27.54
N SER A 224 4.78 2.20 -26.80
CA SER A 224 4.29 0.84 -26.99
C SER A 224 3.12 0.57 -26.05
N TRP A 225 2.29 -0.42 -26.35
CA TRP A 225 1.24 -0.88 -25.45
C TRP A 225 1.79 -1.40 -24.12
N ASP A 226 2.99 -2.01 -24.11
CA ASP A 226 3.65 -2.40 -22.87
C ASP A 226 3.91 -1.19 -21.96
N ARG A 227 4.42 -0.10 -22.52
CA ARG A 227 4.66 1.13 -21.78
C ARG A 227 3.37 1.76 -21.27
N ILE A 228 2.30 1.78 -22.09
CA ILE A 228 0.98 2.29 -21.70
C ILE A 228 0.43 1.44 -20.55
N SER A 229 0.53 0.12 -20.64
CA SER A 229 0.08 -0.82 -19.62
C SER A 229 0.86 -0.66 -18.32
N ASP A 230 2.17 -0.53 -18.38
CA ASP A 230 3.02 -0.32 -17.21
C ASP A 230 2.68 1.00 -16.53
N GLU A 231 2.47 2.08 -17.29
CA GLU A 231 2.11 3.38 -16.75
C GLU A 231 0.72 3.36 -16.09
N ALA A 232 -0.26 2.74 -16.73
CA ALA A 232 -1.60 2.55 -16.16
C ALA A 232 -1.57 1.66 -14.91
N ALA A 233 -0.71 0.64 -14.88
CA ALA A 233 -0.55 -0.27 -13.76
C ALA A 233 0.05 0.38 -12.51
N ARG A 234 0.78 1.50 -12.64
CA ARG A 234 1.31 2.26 -11.50
C ARG A 234 0.22 2.78 -10.57
N CYS A 235 -0.99 3.00 -11.06
CA CYS A 235 -2.08 3.44 -10.20
C CYS A 235 -2.46 2.36 -9.20
N ASN A 236 -2.15 2.57 -7.92
CA ASN A 236 -2.52 1.67 -6.82
C ASN A 236 -3.94 1.92 -6.25
N GLY A 237 -4.65 2.95 -6.76
CA GLY A 237 -6.01 3.29 -6.33
C GLY A 237 -6.11 4.08 -5.02
N CYS A 238 -5.02 4.63 -4.49
CA CYS A 238 -5.00 5.34 -3.21
C CYS A 238 -5.98 6.52 -3.10
N GLY A 239 -6.36 7.12 -4.23
CA GLY A 239 -7.31 8.23 -4.25
C GLY A 239 -6.71 9.61 -3.95
N ALA A 240 -5.38 9.77 -3.78
CA ALA A 240 -4.73 11.06 -3.56
C ALA A 240 -5.12 12.11 -4.63
N CYS A 241 -5.37 11.68 -5.87
CA CYS A 241 -5.86 12.55 -6.95
C CYS A 241 -7.30 13.05 -6.79
N ARG A 242 -8.00 12.64 -5.75
CA ARG A 242 -9.38 13.03 -5.41
C ARG A 242 -9.47 13.85 -4.12
N THR A 243 -8.36 14.27 -3.57
CA THR A 243 -8.34 15.09 -2.37
C THR A 243 -8.86 16.50 -2.67
N GLN A 244 -9.44 17.13 -1.63
CA GLN A 244 -9.75 18.57 -1.60
C GLN A 244 -8.77 19.34 -0.69
N ASP A 245 -7.73 18.66 -0.21
CA ASP A 245 -6.69 19.25 0.62
C ASP A 245 -6.04 20.45 -0.08
N GLU A 246 -5.88 21.55 0.62
CA GLU A 246 -5.34 22.82 0.09
C GLU A 246 -3.88 22.68 -0.32
N ASP A 247 -3.12 21.82 0.36
CA ASP A 247 -1.70 21.58 0.10
C ASP A 247 -1.44 20.71 -1.14
N GLN A 248 -2.47 20.03 -1.66
CA GLN A 248 -2.37 19.23 -2.87
C GLN A 248 -3.10 19.87 -4.04
N ARG A 249 -2.45 19.95 -5.20
CA ARG A 249 -2.98 20.61 -6.40
C ARG A 249 -3.49 19.62 -7.45
N MET A 250 -3.10 18.40 -7.38
CA MET A 250 -3.55 17.31 -8.26
C MET A 250 -4.99 16.89 -7.88
N CYS A 251 -5.91 16.67 -8.77
CA CYS A 251 -6.04 17.09 -10.16
C CYS A 251 -6.93 18.33 -10.21
N PRO A 252 -6.56 19.43 -10.90
CA PRO A 252 -7.38 20.64 -10.92
C PRO A 252 -8.80 20.41 -11.43
N LEU A 253 -8.97 19.58 -12.47
CA LEU A 253 -10.30 19.26 -13.01
C LEU A 253 -11.15 18.45 -12.04
N PHE A 254 -10.58 17.48 -11.34
CA PHE A 254 -11.32 16.78 -10.30
C PHE A 254 -11.75 17.74 -9.17
N ARG A 255 -10.84 18.60 -8.72
CA ARG A 255 -11.12 19.57 -7.64
C ARG A 255 -12.26 20.55 -7.99
N THR A 256 -12.43 20.85 -9.28
CA THR A 256 -13.48 21.73 -9.76
C THR A 256 -14.79 20.99 -10.04
N THR A 257 -14.71 19.80 -10.64
CA THR A 257 -15.89 19.08 -11.12
C THR A 257 -16.44 18.07 -10.14
N HIS A 258 -15.60 17.54 -9.24
CA HIS A 258 -15.87 16.40 -8.36
C HIS A 258 -16.29 15.10 -9.08
N LEU A 259 -16.11 15.05 -10.41
CA LEU A 259 -16.44 13.88 -11.23
C LEU A 259 -15.31 12.86 -11.19
N GLU A 260 -15.64 11.58 -10.97
CA GLU A 260 -14.64 10.50 -10.94
C GLU A 260 -13.85 10.42 -12.25
N GLU A 261 -14.52 10.55 -13.39
CA GLU A 261 -13.91 10.51 -14.72
C GLU A 261 -12.87 11.61 -14.96
N ALA A 262 -12.92 12.71 -14.20
CA ALA A 262 -11.90 13.75 -14.23
C ALA A 262 -10.59 13.32 -13.54
N SER A 263 -10.66 12.34 -12.62
CA SER A 263 -9.51 11.94 -11.83
C SER A 263 -8.44 11.20 -12.65
N PRO A 264 -7.14 11.37 -12.35
CA PRO A 264 -6.07 10.53 -12.88
C PRO A 264 -6.30 9.03 -12.67
N ARG A 265 -6.85 8.65 -11.51
CA ARG A 265 -7.20 7.26 -11.20
C ARG A 265 -8.18 6.65 -12.19
N ALA A 266 -9.25 7.38 -12.55
CA ALA A 266 -10.23 6.89 -13.50
C ALA A 266 -9.60 6.64 -14.88
N LYS A 267 -8.79 7.58 -15.37
CA LYS A 267 -8.10 7.44 -16.66
C LYS A 267 -7.11 6.28 -16.68
N ALA A 268 -6.30 6.12 -15.63
CA ALA A 268 -5.40 4.98 -15.49
C ALA A 268 -6.15 3.65 -15.46
N ASN A 269 -7.27 3.56 -14.73
CA ASN A 269 -8.09 2.36 -14.70
C ASN A 269 -8.73 2.06 -16.05
N LEU A 270 -9.25 3.07 -16.74
CA LEU A 270 -9.84 2.92 -18.08
C LEU A 270 -8.82 2.33 -19.05
N MET A 271 -7.62 2.92 -19.12
CA MET A 271 -6.54 2.40 -19.99
C MET A 271 -6.10 1.00 -19.59
N ARG A 272 -6.04 0.69 -18.31
CA ARG A 272 -5.73 -0.66 -17.82
C ARG A 272 -6.73 -1.69 -18.33
N HIS A 273 -8.03 -1.39 -18.26
CA HIS A 273 -9.07 -2.32 -18.73
C HIS A 273 -9.08 -2.49 -20.24
N ILE A 274 -8.81 -1.43 -21.00
CA ILE A 274 -8.66 -1.51 -22.47
C ILE A 274 -7.43 -2.36 -22.83
N ALA A 275 -6.29 -2.06 -22.24
CA ALA A 275 -5.07 -2.82 -22.51
C ALA A 275 -5.20 -4.30 -22.14
N ALA A 276 -6.00 -4.64 -21.08
CA ALA A 276 -6.30 -6.01 -20.67
C ALA A 276 -7.27 -6.74 -21.60
N GLY A 277 -7.88 -6.07 -22.56
CA GLY A 277 -8.97 -6.63 -23.35
C GLY A 277 -10.28 -6.83 -22.57
N ASN A 278 -10.40 -6.25 -21.36
CA ASN A 278 -11.65 -6.27 -20.57
C ASN A 278 -12.69 -5.26 -21.07
N LEU A 279 -12.23 -4.27 -21.81
CA LEU A 279 -13.04 -3.32 -22.57
C LEU A 279 -12.58 -3.34 -24.02
N ASP A 280 -13.55 -3.21 -24.91
CA ASP A 280 -13.25 -3.15 -26.35
C ASP A 280 -12.37 -1.93 -26.66
N HIS A 281 -11.31 -2.13 -27.43
CA HIS A 281 -10.41 -1.07 -27.84
C HIS A 281 -11.10 -0.06 -28.79
N GLU A 282 -12.15 -0.44 -29.50
CA GLU A 282 -12.98 0.47 -30.31
C GLU A 282 -13.62 1.59 -29.46
N LEU A 283 -13.77 1.36 -28.15
CA LEU A 283 -14.20 2.38 -27.20
C LEU A 283 -13.33 3.66 -27.25
N MET A 284 -12.04 3.53 -27.57
CA MET A 284 -11.13 4.68 -27.69
C MET A 284 -11.52 5.65 -28.81
N ALA A 285 -12.30 5.20 -29.80
CA ALA A 285 -12.84 6.03 -30.87
C ALA A 285 -14.23 6.62 -30.55
N SER A 286 -14.80 6.30 -29.38
CA SER A 286 -16.14 6.76 -29.00
C SER A 286 -16.13 8.19 -28.46
N GLU A 287 -17.28 8.86 -28.55
CA GLU A 287 -17.49 10.18 -27.94
C GLU A 287 -17.42 10.14 -26.40
N GLU A 288 -17.81 9.02 -25.79
CA GLU A 288 -17.71 8.80 -24.36
C GLU A 288 -16.26 8.78 -23.90
N PHE A 289 -15.40 8.05 -24.59
CA PHE A 289 -13.95 8.04 -24.29
C PHE A 289 -13.32 9.41 -24.48
N LYS A 290 -13.66 10.07 -25.62
CA LYS A 290 -13.22 11.43 -25.90
C LYS A 290 -13.60 12.38 -24.78
N ARG A 291 -14.83 12.34 -24.30
CA ARG A 291 -15.31 13.17 -23.18
C ARG A 291 -14.44 12.95 -21.91
N VAL A 292 -14.10 11.70 -21.58
CA VAL A 292 -13.23 11.40 -20.43
C VAL A 292 -11.80 11.91 -20.67
N ALA A 293 -11.26 11.76 -21.88
CA ALA A 293 -9.94 12.26 -22.24
C ALA A 293 -9.87 13.79 -22.19
N ASP A 294 -10.88 14.49 -22.69
CA ASP A 294 -10.97 15.96 -22.68
C ASP A 294 -11.01 16.55 -21.26
N LEU A 295 -11.35 15.74 -20.25
CA LEU A 295 -11.20 16.11 -18.83
C LEU A 295 -9.71 16.06 -18.37
N CYS A 296 -8.76 16.30 -19.29
CA CYS A 296 -7.36 16.46 -18.98
C CYS A 296 -6.75 17.54 -19.90
N PHE A 297 -6.33 18.65 -19.33
CA PHE A 297 -5.67 19.71 -20.08
C PHE A 297 -4.13 19.67 -19.98
N ASN A 298 -3.58 18.50 -19.69
CA ASN A 298 -2.12 18.25 -19.72
C ASN A 298 -1.30 19.13 -18.76
N CYS A 299 -1.78 19.39 -17.55
CA CYS A 299 -1.06 20.21 -16.57
C CYS A 299 0.12 19.48 -15.91
N LYS A 300 0.26 18.15 -16.08
CA LYS A 300 1.32 17.29 -15.54
C LYS A 300 1.43 17.24 -14.01
N GLN A 301 0.44 17.76 -13.28
CA GLN A 301 0.49 17.77 -11.84
C GLN A 301 0.44 16.35 -11.25
N CYS A 302 -0.29 15.42 -11.91
CA CYS A 302 -0.32 14.02 -11.51
C CYS A 302 1.06 13.35 -11.57
N GLU A 303 1.91 13.66 -12.56
CA GLU A 303 3.27 13.14 -12.65
C GLU A 303 4.14 13.56 -11.44
N LYS A 304 3.86 14.74 -10.85
CA LYS A 304 4.63 15.29 -9.73
C LYS A 304 4.09 14.90 -8.36
N GLU A 305 2.78 14.95 -8.17
CA GLU A 305 2.14 14.79 -6.87
C GLU A 305 1.54 13.39 -6.64
N CYS A 306 1.38 12.56 -7.69
CA CYS A 306 0.90 11.20 -7.51
C CYS A 306 1.91 10.37 -6.72
N PRO A 307 1.51 9.73 -5.61
CA PRO A 307 2.40 8.89 -4.80
C PRO A 307 3.07 7.76 -5.60
N THR A 308 2.43 7.30 -6.67
CA THR A 308 2.94 6.22 -7.54
C THR A 308 3.40 6.74 -8.91
N ASN A 309 3.48 8.06 -9.08
CA ASN A 309 4.00 8.75 -10.28
C ASN A 309 3.29 8.36 -11.58
N VAL A 310 1.97 8.21 -11.54
CA VAL A 310 1.17 7.95 -12.74
C VAL A 310 1.21 9.16 -13.65
N ASN A 311 1.65 8.99 -14.88
CA ASN A 311 1.67 10.02 -15.91
C ASN A 311 0.43 9.86 -16.81
N ILE A 312 -0.59 10.71 -16.63
CA ILE A 312 -1.80 10.70 -17.46
C ILE A 312 -1.62 11.44 -18.77
N PRO A 313 -0.96 12.62 -18.82
CA PRO A 313 -0.65 13.28 -20.08
C PRO A 313 0.31 12.51 -20.96
#